data_4473e174bafce763c98360c7e4c45d7c
#
_entry.id   4473e174bafce763c98360c7e4c45d7c
#
_cell.length_a   1.000
_cell.length_b   1.000
_cell.length_c   1.000
_cell.angle_alpha   90.00
_cell.angle_beta   90.00
_cell.angle_gamma   90.00
#
_symmetry.space_group_name_H-M   'P 1'
#
loop_
_entity.id
_entity.type
_entity.pdbx_description
1 polymer ?
#
loop_
_entity_poly.entity_id
_entity_poly.type
_entity_poly.pdbx_seq_one_letter_code
_entity_poly.pdbx_strand_id
1 'polypeptide(L)'
;MGGLLPAQVSIPLKIAVLGCGYVGAEFARQARAAGHGVLGVVRSEASRDKLRAEGIAAEVFDIQAGDWAQLPNQFDAVVYAASTGGGGPEAYALAYDVGVKRALAWAKGVGARCFIFTSSTGVYRQDDGGKVDEMSPVGGAPTADAILGGEHAVLSAGFAKARVLRFGGLYGPGRHHLVDQLRRGDNVIGGRVDHFINYLHRDDAASSILAAIVGGPVGASVYNVCDGNPVTKEALAKWIAVRLGQPDPVFDPAAPAGPRVAKGGRTQPNRIALTGRIAAELAWKPRFPDVFAGLSELF
;
A
#
# COMPACT_ATOMS: atom_id res chain seq x y z
N MET A 1 -22.25 -34.11 -4.44
CA MET A 1 -23.10 -32.90 -4.41
C MET A 1 -22.45 -31.92 -3.45
N GLY A 2 -21.58 -31.04 -3.96
CA GLY A 2 -20.93 -29.98 -3.16
C GLY A 2 -21.85 -28.79 -3.11
N GLY A 3 -22.51 -28.59 -1.97
CA GLY A 3 -23.31 -27.39 -1.74
C GLY A 3 -22.42 -26.18 -1.72
N LEU A 4 -22.60 -25.26 -2.67
CA LEU A 4 -22.10 -23.89 -2.61
C LEU A 4 -22.70 -23.28 -1.32
N LEU A 5 -21.84 -22.95 -0.37
CA LEU A 5 -22.24 -22.12 0.76
C LEU A 5 -22.82 -20.81 0.18
N PRO A 6 -24.01 -20.37 0.65
CA PRO A 6 -24.58 -19.11 0.17
C PRO A 6 -23.59 -17.99 0.45
N ALA A 7 -23.33 -17.14 -0.55
CA ALA A 7 -22.56 -15.92 -0.38
C ALA A 7 -23.16 -15.17 0.83
N GLN A 8 -22.37 -15.00 1.88
CA GLN A 8 -22.77 -14.17 3.01
C GLN A 8 -23.11 -12.79 2.45
N VAL A 9 -24.38 -12.41 2.47
CA VAL A 9 -24.83 -11.07 2.12
C VAL A 9 -24.21 -10.13 3.16
N SER A 10 -23.07 -9.57 2.85
CA SER A 10 -22.47 -8.57 3.71
C SER A 10 -23.32 -7.31 3.65
N ILE A 11 -23.65 -6.75 4.81
CA ILE A 11 -24.37 -5.46 4.89
C ILE A 11 -23.53 -4.43 4.12
N PRO A 12 -24.12 -3.69 3.16
CA PRO A 12 -23.41 -2.64 2.44
C PRO A 12 -22.84 -1.61 3.41
N LEU A 13 -21.53 -1.36 3.35
CA LEU A 13 -20.85 -0.35 4.15
C LEU A 13 -20.70 0.95 3.36
N LYS A 14 -20.66 2.09 4.06
CA LYS A 14 -20.23 3.38 3.53
C LYS A 14 -18.76 3.61 3.91
N ILE A 15 -17.88 3.74 2.92
CA ILE A 15 -16.43 3.78 3.12
C ILE A 15 -15.87 5.07 2.54
N ALA A 16 -15.13 5.83 3.34
CA ALA A 16 -14.34 6.97 2.87
C ALA A 16 -12.89 6.54 2.61
N VAL A 17 -12.34 6.94 1.45
CA VAL A 17 -10.96 6.65 1.04
C VAL A 17 -10.18 7.95 0.97
N LEU A 18 -9.43 8.28 2.01
CA LEU A 18 -8.57 9.45 2.10
C LEU A 18 -7.26 9.18 1.36
N GLY A 19 -7.05 9.83 0.23
CA GLY A 19 -5.97 9.52 -0.70
C GLY A 19 -6.36 8.45 -1.71
N CYS A 20 -7.46 8.65 -2.43
CA CYS A 20 -7.98 7.74 -3.44
C CYS A 20 -7.15 7.79 -4.74
N GLY A 21 -5.84 7.49 -4.60
CA GLY A 21 -4.86 7.42 -5.67
C GLY A 21 -4.63 6.00 -6.18
N TYR A 22 -3.35 5.58 -6.35
CA TYR A 22 -2.98 4.33 -6.99
C TYR A 22 -3.63 3.07 -6.38
N VAL A 23 -3.50 2.88 -5.08
CA VAL A 23 -4.14 1.75 -4.37
C VAL A 23 -5.57 2.09 -3.99
N GLY A 24 -5.83 3.32 -3.51
CA GLY A 24 -7.16 3.73 -3.05
C GLY A 24 -8.21 3.67 -4.15
N ALA A 25 -7.88 4.01 -5.39
CA ALA A 25 -8.79 3.91 -6.52
C ALA A 25 -9.13 2.46 -6.86
N GLU A 26 -8.12 1.58 -6.85
CA GLU A 26 -8.35 0.15 -7.06
C GLU A 26 -9.19 -0.46 -5.95
N PHE A 27 -8.90 -0.11 -4.69
CA PHE A 27 -9.74 -0.50 -3.57
C PHE A 27 -11.19 -0.02 -3.75
N ALA A 28 -11.40 1.23 -4.19
CA ALA A 28 -12.74 1.77 -4.42
C ALA A 28 -13.50 0.97 -5.49
N ARG A 29 -12.83 0.52 -6.56
CA ARG A 29 -13.44 -0.37 -7.58
C ARG A 29 -13.86 -1.71 -6.98
N GLN A 30 -12.96 -2.37 -6.25
CA GLN A 30 -13.22 -3.68 -5.64
C GLN A 30 -14.30 -3.59 -4.57
N ALA A 31 -14.30 -2.57 -3.71
CA ALA A 31 -15.30 -2.37 -2.68
C ALA A 31 -16.69 -2.12 -3.29
N ARG A 32 -16.77 -1.32 -4.37
CA ARG A 32 -18.04 -1.12 -5.08
C ARG A 32 -18.53 -2.40 -5.77
N ALA A 33 -17.64 -3.16 -6.39
CA ALA A 33 -17.98 -4.47 -6.97
C ALA A 33 -18.51 -5.45 -5.91
N ALA A 34 -18.04 -5.31 -4.65
CA ALA A 34 -18.55 -6.06 -3.49
C ALA A 34 -19.85 -5.47 -2.88
N GLY A 35 -20.44 -4.43 -3.48
CA GLY A 35 -21.71 -3.84 -3.05
C GLY A 35 -21.60 -2.74 -1.99
N HIS A 36 -20.39 -2.23 -1.70
CA HIS A 36 -20.19 -1.13 -0.74
C HIS A 36 -20.31 0.25 -1.40
N GLY A 37 -20.79 1.24 -0.66
CA GLY A 37 -20.74 2.64 -1.04
C GLY A 37 -19.36 3.23 -0.76
N VAL A 38 -18.72 3.90 -1.75
CA VAL A 38 -17.39 4.47 -1.58
C VAL A 38 -17.38 5.94 -1.96
N LEU A 39 -16.76 6.78 -1.11
CA LEU A 39 -16.35 8.14 -1.42
C LEU A 39 -14.83 8.21 -1.50
N GLY A 40 -14.28 8.54 -2.67
CA GLY A 40 -12.86 8.81 -2.86
C GLY A 40 -12.51 10.27 -2.55
N VAL A 41 -11.49 10.51 -1.74
CA VAL A 41 -10.96 11.85 -1.46
C VAL A 41 -9.61 12.00 -2.16
N VAL A 42 -9.49 13.01 -3.01
CA VAL A 42 -8.31 13.28 -3.86
C VAL A 42 -7.89 14.75 -3.75
N ARG A 43 -6.66 15.07 -4.19
CA ARG A 43 -6.11 16.44 -4.11
C ARG A 43 -6.36 17.29 -5.35
N SER A 44 -6.79 16.70 -6.47
CA SER A 44 -6.95 17.44 -7.73
C SER A 44 -8.26 17.13 -8.42
N GLU A 45 -8.77 18.11 -9.16
CA GLU A 45 -9.97 17.96 -9.99
C GLU A 45 -9.82 16.88 -11.05
N ALA A 46 -8.67 16.81 -11.72
CA ALA A 46 -8.41 15.77 -12.70
C ALA A 46 -8.51 14.35 -12.12
N SER A 47 -8.04 14.14 -10.88
CA SER A 47 -8.19 12.85 -10.21
C SER A 47 -9.64 12.58 -9.81
N ARG A 48 -10.39 13.58 -9.35
CA ARG A 48 -11.82 13.50 -9.07
C ARG A 48 -12.61 13.09 -10.32
N ASP A 49 -12.36 13.80 -11.42
CA ASP A 49 -13.11 13.60 -12.66
C ASP A 49 -12.85 12.22 -13.26
N LYS A 50 -11.60 11.73 -13.15
CA LYS A 50 -11.27 10.34 -13.51
C LYS A 50 -12.05 9.32 -12.69
N LEU A 51 -12.11 9.47 -11.37
CA LEU A 51 -12.87 8.56 -10.50
C LEU A 51 -14.37 8.62 -10.80
N ARG A 52 -14.93 9.81 -11.02
CA ARG A 52 -16.34 10.01 -11.36
C ARG A 52 -16.70 9.40 -12.72
N ALA A 53 -15.80 9.48 -13.71
CA ALA A 53 -15.97 8.81 -15.00
C ALA A 53 -16.03 7.27 -14.86
N GLU A 54 -15.39 6.71 -13.84
CA GLU A 54 -15.48 5.30 -13.47
C GLU A 54 -16.70 5.00 -12.55
N GLY A 55 -17.54 6.00 -12.30
CA GLY A 55 -18.73 5.88 -11.44
C GLY A 55 -18.41 5.87 -9.95
N ILE A 56 -17.20 6.23 -9.50
CA ILE A 56 -16.83 6.34 -8.10
C ILE A 56 -17.13 7.76 -7.63
N ALA A 57 -17.95 7.94 -6.59
CA ALA A 57 -18.14 9.22 -5.95
C ALA A 57 -16.80 9.75 -5.43
N ALA A 58 -16.46 11.00 -5.75
CA ALA A 58 -15.18 11.57 -5.38
C ALA A 58 -15.25 13.07 -5.10
N GLU A 59 -14.46 13.53 -4.11
CA GLU A 59 -14.34 14.93 -3.72
C GLU A 59 -12.89 15.38 -3.74
N VAL A 60 -12.66 16.66 -4.09
CA VAL A 60 -11.36 17.31 -3.98
C VAL A 60 -11.25 17.87 -2.56
N PHE A 61 -10.24 17.44 -1.83
CA PHE A 61 -10.05 17.86 -0.46
C PHE A 61 -8.60 17.72 -0.03
N ASP A 62 -8.11 18.75 0.68
CA ASP A 62 -6.79 18.70 1.32
C ASP A 62 -6.89 18.15 2.73
N ILE A 63 -6.43 16.92 2.93
CA ILE A 63 -6.46 16.24 4.23
C ILE A 63 -5.55 16.90 5.28
N GLN A 64 -4.62 17.76 4.87
CA GLN A 64 -3.68 18.43 5.77
C GLN A 64 -4.18 19.81 6.20
N ALA A 65 -4.85 20.53 5.32
CA ALA A 65 -5.26 21.93 5.56
C ALA A 65 -6.78 22.19 5.44
N GLY A 66 -7.53 21.30 4.77
CA GLY A 66 -8.94 21.51 4.47
C GLY A 66 -9.85 21.57 5.71
N ASP A 67 -11.01 22.15 5.53
CA ASP A 67 -12.09 22.16 6.52
C ASP A 67 -12.91 20.87 6.43
N TRP A 68 -12.70 19.97 7.36
CA TRP A 68 -13.30 18.64 7.41
C TRP A 68 -14.84 18.64 7.52
N ALA A 69 -15.47 19.77 7.92
CA ALA A 69 -16.91 19.91 7.94
C ALA A 69 -17.56 19.89 6.53
N GLN A 70 -16.75 20.11 5.49
CA GLN A 70 -17.20 20.05 4.09
C GLN A 70 -17.36 18.62 3.56
N LEU A 71 -16.79 17.63 4.23
CA LEU A 71 -16.94 16.22 3.85
C LEU A 71 -18.23 15.63 4.44
N PRO A 72 -18.87 14.67 3.75
CA PRO A 72 -20.03 13.95 4.29
C PRO A 72 -19.75 13.32 5.65
N ASN A 73 -20.77 13.17 6.48
CA ASN A 73 -20.66 12.90 7.91
C ASN A 73 -21.17 11.51 8.34
N GLN A 74 -21.27 10.54 7.44
CA GLN A 74 -21.74 9.20 7.78
C GLN A 74 -20.94 8.14 7.05
N PHE A 75 -20.02 7.50 7.76
CA PHE A 75 -19.20 6.39 7.24
C PHE A 75 -19.05 5.30 8.29
N ASP A 76 -19.09 4.03 7.83
CA ASP A 76 -18.83 2.85 8.65
C ASP A 76 -17.33 2.59 8.79
N ALA A 77 -16.56 2.91 7.73
CA ALA A 77 -15.12 2.71 7.69
C ALA A 77 -14.41 3.89 7.01
N VAL A 78 -13.20 4.17 7.44
CA VAL A 78 -12.28 5.12 6.83
C VAL A 78 -10.98 4.43 6.46
N VAL A 79 -10.54 4.58 5.22
CA VAL A 79 -9.26 4.10 4.70
C VAL A 79 -8.35 5.29 4.49
N TYR A 80 -7.24 5.37 5.21
CA TYR A 80 -6.19 6.35 4.99
C TYR A 80 -5.11 5.74 4.10
N ALA A 81 -5.16 6.07 2.82
CA ALA A 81 -4.22 5.62 1.78
C ALA A 81 -3.44 6.78 1.16
N ALA A 82 -3.46 7.95 1.78
CA ALA A 82 -2.68 9.10 1.34
C ALA A 82 -1.19 8.87 1.58
N SER A 83 -0.38 9.31 0.62
CA SER A 83 1.08 9.29 0.71
C SER A 83 1.66 10.60 0.23
N THR A 84 2.94 10.84 0.54
CA THR A 84 3.63 12.07 0.14
C THR A 84 3.75 12.23 -1.39
N GLY A 85 3.67 11.13 -2.14
CA GLY A 85 4.00 11.10 -3.57
C GLY A 85 5.47 11.35 -3.88
N GLY A 86 6.32 11.40 -2.85
CA GLY A 86 7.71 11.83 -2.84
C GLY A 86 7.88 13.05 -1.92
N GLY A 87 9.09 13.40 -1.61
CA GLY A 87 9.41 14.49 -0.70
C GLY A 87 10.25 14.04 0.50
N GLY A 88 10.83 15.01 1.20
CA GLY A 88 11.69 14.78 2.36
C GLY A 88 10.91 14.51 3.67
N PRO A 89 11.62 14.51 4.81
CA PRO A 89 11.03 14.23 6.12
C PRO A 89 9.82 15.10 6.47
N GLU A 90 9.80 16.36 6.07
CA GLU A 90 8.68 17.28 6.30
C GLU A 90 7.38 16.81 5.62
N ALA A 91 7.47 16.41 4.34
CA ALA A 91 6.31 15.87 3.64
C ALA A 91 5.79 14.58 4.28
N TYR A 92 6.70 13.76 4.84
CA TYR A 92 6.33 12.58 5.61
C TYR A 92 5.63 12.95 6.90
N ALA A 93 6.14 13.93 7.66
CA ALA A 93 5.49 14.41 8.89
C ALA A 93 4.08 14.96 8.59
N LEU A 94 3.93 15.77 7.55
CA LEU A 94 2.62 16.29 7.15
C LEU A 94 1.63 15.19 6.77
N ALA A 95 2.06 14.18 5.99
CA ALA A 95 1.17 13.12 5.55
C ALA A 95 0.84 12.12 6.66
N TYR A 96 1.85 11.68 7.42
CA TYR A 96 1.72 10.54 8.33
C TYR A 96 1.51 10.92 9.80
N ASP A 97 1.83 12.14 10.21
CA ASP A 97 1.52 12.65 11.55
C ASP A 97 0.30 13.58 11.51
N VAL A 98 0.41 14.74 10.87
CA VAL A 98 -0.68 15.74 10.85
C VAL A 98 -1.93 15.18 10.15
N GLY A 99 -1.77 14.65 8.93
CA GLY A 99 -2.90 14.15 8.14
C GLY A 99 -3.62 12.99 8.82
N VAL A 100 -2.88 12.04 9.39
CA VAL A 100 -3.46 10.90 10.12
C VAL A 100 -4.23 11.35 11.34
N LYS A 101 -3.68 12.25 12.17
CA LYS A 101 -4.36 12.75 13.38
C LYS A 101 -5.67 13.48 13.05
N ARG A 102 -5.66 14.32 12.01
CA ARG A 102 -6.87 15.00 11.53
C ARG A 102 -7.92 14.01 11.00
N ALA A 103 -7.48 13.01 10.23
CA ALA A 103 -8.35 11.95 9.72
C ALA A 103 -8.98 11.11 10.84
N LEU A 104 -8.22 10.79 11.89
CA LEU A 104 -8.72 10.05 13.05
C LEU A 104 -9.79 10.86 13.82
N ALA A 105 -9.57 12.16 14.02
CA ALA A 105 -10.55 13.03 14.69
C ALA A 105 -11.85 13.11 13.89
N TRP A 106 -11.76 13.31 12.58
CA TRP A 106 -12.90 13.32 11.68
C TRP A 106 -13.62 11.97 11.64
N ALA A 107 -12.89 10.86 11.48
CA ALA A 107 -13.46 9.52 11.43
C ALA A 107 -14.29 9.19 12.67
N LYS A 108 -13.85 9.62 13.86
CA LYS A 108 -14.66 9.53 15.10
C LYS A 108 -15.93 10.37 15.03
N GLY A 109 -15.81 11.62 14.57
CA GLY A 109 -16.95 12.54 14.44
C GLY A 109 -18.04 12.05 13.48
N VAL A 110 -17.66 11.31 12.44
CA VAL A 110 -18.62 10.74 11.46
C VAL A 110 -19.12 9.34 11.84
N GLY A 111 -18.77 8.83 13.02
CA GLY A 111 -19.26 7.56 13.54
C GLY A 111 -18.59 6.31 12.97
N ALA A 112 -17.44 6.44 12.30
CA ALA A 112 -16.75 5.29 11.77
C ALA A 112 -16.31 4.31 12.88
N ARG A 113 -16.54 3.02 12.63
CA ARG A 113 -16.15 1.95 13.55
C ARG A 113 -14.86 1.25 13.14
N CYS A 114 -14.44 1.44 11.89
CA CYS A 114 -13.24 0.84 11.31
C CYS A 114 -12.35 1.93 10.74
N PHE A 115 -11.04 1.88 11.07
CA PHE A 115 -10.02 2.75 10.48
C PHE A 115 -8.86 1.90 9.96
N ILE A 116 -8.58 2.01 8.66
CA ILE A 116 -7.48 1.33 7.99
C ILE A 116 -6.40 2.35 7.65
N PHE A 117 -5.16 2.09 8.03
CA PHE A 117 -4.01 2.88 7.66
C PHE A 117 -3.04 2.09 6.80
N THR A 118 -2.76 2.56 5.58
CA THR A 118 -1.75 1.95 4.72
C THR A 118 -0.37 2.48 5.07
N SER A 119 0.41 1.63 5.70
CA SER A 119 1.79 1.84 6.12
C SER A 119 2.78 1.18 5.14
N SER A 120 4.01 0.95 5.55
CA SER A 120 5.07 0.39 4.72
C SER A 120 5.98 -0.56 5.51
N THR A 121 6.40 -1.66 4.90
CA THR A 121 7.49 -2.49 5.44
C THR A 121 8.82 -1.74 5.55
N GLY A 122 8.90 -0.54 4.97
CA GLY A 122 10.05 0.37 5.12
C GLY A 122 10.28 0.87 6.55
N VAL A 123 9.37 0.61 7.50
CA VAL A 123 9.52 0.96 8.93
C VAL A 123 10.47 0.05 9.69
N TYR A 124 10.75 -1.15 9.22
CA TYR A 124 11.66 -2.09 9.90
C TYR A 124 13.11 -1.64 9.84
N ARG A 125 13.86 -1.89 10.93
CA ARG A 125 15.30 -1.62 11.03
C ARG A 125 16.17 -2.63 10.29
N GLN A 126 15.71 -3.86 10.14
CA GLN A 126 16.44 -4.99 9.58
C GLN A 126 17.00 -4.67 8.19
N ASP A 127 18.28 -4.95 7.95
CA ASP A 127 18.99 -4.67 6.69
C ASP A 127 20.07 -5.71 6.32
N ASP A 128 19.97 -6.91 6.89
CA ASP A 128 20.93 -8.01 6.70
C ASP A 128 20.37 -9.20 5.91
N GLY A 129 19.17 -9.07 5.34
CA GLY A 129 18.47 -10.16 4.65
C GLY A 129 17.65 -11.06 5.57
N GLY A 130 17.61 -10.76 6.87
CA GLY A 130 16.85 -11.53 7.85
C GLY A 130 15.34 -11.36 7.73
N LYS A 131 14.62 -12.30 8.34
CA LYS A 131 13.16 -12.29 8.40
C LYS A 131 12.65 -11.29 9.42
N VAL A 132 11.57 -10.57 9.07
CA VAL A 132 10.85 -9.66 9.96
C VAL A 132 9.35 -10.00 9.97
N ASP A 133 8.76 -9.89 11.14
CA ASP A 133 7.32 -9.96 11.38
C ASP A 133 6.83 -8.66 12.03
N GLU A 134 5.54 -8.61 12.39
CA GLU A 134 4.92 -7.42 12.95
C GLU A 134 5.46 -7.00 14.33
N MET A 135 6.17 -7.91 15.02
CA MET A 135 6.81 -7.68 16.33
C MET A 135 8.28 -7.27 16.21
N SER A 136 8.85 -7.37 15.03
CA SER A 136 10.28 -7.06 14.78
C SER A 136 10.60 -5.58 14.98
N PRO A 137 11.85 -5.22 15.35
CA PRO A 137 12.25 -3.84 15.63
C PRO A 137 12.00 -2.89 14.45
N VAL A 138 11.44 -1.71 14.75
CA VAL A 138 11.06 -0.66 13.78
C VAL A 138 11.73 0.68 14.09
N GLY A 139 11.70 1.63 13.14
CA GLY A 139 12.20 3.00 13.29
C GLY A 139 13.69 3.16 12.95
N GLY A 140 14.26 4.29 13.33
CA GLY A 140 15.68 4.59 13.14
C GLY A 140 16.00 5.36 11.86
N ALA A 141 14.96 5.85 11.16
CA ALA A 141 15.11 6.81 10.07
C ALA A 141 13.95 7.83 10.11
N PRO A 142 14.16 9.11 9.85
CA PRO A 142 13.12 10.15 10.00
C PRO A 142 11.81 9.84 9.25
N THR A 143 11.90 9.24 8.05
CA THR A 143 10.73 8.84 7.27
C THR A 143 10.01 7.63 7.87
N ALA A 144 10.73 6.68 8.45
CA ALA A 144 10.15 5.54 9.15
C ALA A 144 9.48 6.00 10.45
N ASP A 145 10.14 6.88 11.20
CA ASP A 145 9.62 7.39 12.48
C ASP A 145 8.34 8.21 12.29
N ALA A 146 8.23 8.99 11.21
CA ALA A 146 6.99 9.68 10.86
C ALA A 146 5.83 8.72 10.56
N ILE A 147 6.08 7.64 9.79
CA ILE A 147 5.07 6.60 9.52
C ILE A 147 4.64 5.91 10.82
N LEU A 148 5.60 5.57 11.68
CA LEU A 148 5.35 4.93 12.99
C LEU A 148 4.53 5.82 13.93
N GLY A 149 4.72 7.14 13.89
CA GLY A 149 3.87 8.08 14.58
C GLY A 149 2.40 7.94 14.17
N GLY A 150 2.15 7.81 12.87
CA GLY A 150 0.82 7.52 12.32
C GLY A 150 0.28 6.14 12.74
N GLU A 151 1.11 5.08 12.68
CA GLU A 151 0.72 3.74 13.17
C GLU A 151 0.29 3.79 14.63
N HIS A 152 1.11 4.41 15.49
CA HIS A 152 0.82 4.54 16.91
C HIS A 152 -0.50 5.28 17.17
N ALA A 153 -0.71 6.41 16.47
CA ALA A 153 -1.94 7.18 16.60
C ALA A 153 -3.19 6.35 16.22
N VAL A 154 -3.11 5.56 15.14
CA VAL A 154 -4.21 4.68 14.68
C VAL A 154 -4.48 3.58 15.69
N LEU A 155 -3.45 2.88 16.14
CA LEU A 155 -3.58 1.74 17.08
C LEU A 155 -4.14 2.17 18.45
N SER A 156 -3.84 3.40 18.88
CA SER A 156 -4.31 3.98 20.14
C SER A 156 -5.66 4.70 20.03
N ALA A 157 -6.22 4.84 18.83
CA ALA A 157 -7.40 5.67 18.61
C ALA A 157 -8.72 5.10 19.17
N GLY A 158 -8.79 3.81 19.50
CA GLY A 158 -9.97 3.19 20.12
C GLY A 158 -11.11 2.85 19.15
N PHE A 159 -10.84 2.69 17.84
CA PHE A 159 -11.81 2.16 16.88
C PHE A 159 -12.09 0.68 17.18
N ALA A 160 -13.30 0.23 16.88
CA ALA A 160 -13.66 -1.19 17.01
C ALA A 160 -12.74 -2.07 16.15
N LYS A 161 -12.32 -1.57 14.98
CA LYS A 161 -11.24 -2.15 14.17
C LYS A 161 -10.26 -1.04 13.78
N ALA A 162 -9.06 -1.06 14.34
CA ALA A 162 -7.94 -0.22 13.95
C ALA A 162 -6.89 -1.09 13.26
N ARG A 163 -6.64 -0.89 11.97
CA ARG A 163 -5.73 -1.74 11.18
C ARG A 163 -4.61 -0.94 10.57
N VAL A 164 -3.40 -1.40 10.77
CA VAL A 164 -2.20 -0.93 10.08
C VAL A 164 -1.77 -1.99 9.09
N LEU A 165 -1.71 -1.64 7.80
CA LEU A 165 -1.28 -2.53 6.73
C LEU A 165 0.09 -2.06 6.23
N ARG A 166 1.16 -2.75 6.63
CA ARG A 166 2.54 -2.48 6.19
C ARG A 166 2.75 -3.09 4.81
N PHE A 167 2.55 -2.31 3.78
CA PHE A 167 2.70 -2.73 2.39
C PHE A 167 4.15 -2.90 1.99
N GLY A 168 4.42 -3.95 1.21
CA GLY A 168 5.65 -4.14 0.49
C GLY A 168 5.83 -3.18 -0.69
N GLY A 169 6.78 -3.47 -1.55
CA GLY A 169 7.05 -2.73 -2.78
C GLY A 169 5.90 -2.84 -3.78
N LEU A 170 5.11 -1.78 -3.89
CA LEU A 170 3.94 -1.77 -4.79
C LEU A 170 4.36 -1.77 -6.26
N TYR A 171 3.78 -2.68 -7.03
CA TYR A 171 3.90 -2.77 -8.50
C TYR A 171 2.52 -3.04 -9.13
N GLY A 172 2.46 -3.10 -10.46
CA GLY A 172 1.25 -3.36 -11.24
C GLY A 172 1.03 -2.33 -12.33
N PRO A 173 -0.18 -2.18 -12.88
CA PRO A 173 -0.47 -1.29 -14.00
C PRO A 173 0.08 0.13 -13.81
N GLY A 174 0.91 0.59 -14.76
CA GLY A 174 1.57 1.90 -14.70
C GLY A 174 2.68 2.04 -13.64
N ARG A 175 3.10 0.97 -12.99
CA ARG A 175 4.17 0.98 -11.98
C ARG A 175 5.06 -0.25 -12.09
N HIS A 176 5.81 -0.34 -13.20
CA HIS A 176 6.74 -1.43 -13.51
C HIS A 176 8.09 -0.89 -14.00
N HIS A 177 8.65 0.04 -13.25
CA HIS A 177 9.84 0.80 -13.59
C HIS A 177 11.00 -0.04 -14.16
N LEU A 178 11.32 -1.21 -13.59
CA LEU A 178 12.42 -2.04 -14.06
C LEU A 178 12.13 -2.66 -15.44
N VAL A 179 10.86 -3.02 -15.69
CA VAL A 179 10.42 -3.47 -17.03
C VAL A 179 10.56 -2.34 -18.04
N ASP A 180 10.11 -1.14 -17.68
CA ASP A 180 10.20 0.04 -18.57
C ASP A 180 11.65 0.44 -18.85
N GLN A 181 12.52 0.32 -17.85
CA GLN A 181 13.95 0.60 -18.00
C GLN A 181 14.59 -0.35 -19.02
N LEU A 182 14.44 -1.65 -18.81
CA LEU A 182 15.01 -2.66 -19.70
C LEU A 182 14.38 -2.61 -21.11
N ARG A 183 13.07 -2.38 -21.21
CA ARG A 183 12.37 -2.25 -22.50
C ARG A 183 12.91 -1.10 -23.37
N ARG A 184 13.42 -0.03 -22.75
CA ARG A 184 14.09 1.08 -23.46
C ARG A 184 15.54 0.77 -23.85
N GLY A 185 16.05 -0.42 -23.56
CA GLY A 185 17.45 -0.80 -23.80
C GLY A 185 18.43 -0.28 -22.74
N ASP A 186 17.94 0.34 -21.65
CA ASP A 186 18.78 0.74 -20.51
C ASP A 186 19.01 -0.48 -19.62
N ASN A 187 20.08 -1.22 -19.91
CA ASN A 187 20.40 -2.50 -19.27
C ASN A 187 21.34 -2.35 -18.06
N VAL A 188 21.73 -1.12 -17.67
CA VAL A 188 22.57 -0.88 -16.49
C VAL A 188 21.70 -0.76 -15.24
N ILE A 189 21.83 -1.70 -14.33
CA ILE A 189 21.06 -1.76 -13.08
C ILE A 189 21.92 -1.27 -11.94
N GLY A 190 21.57 -0.09 -11.41
CA GLY A 190 22.34 0.58 -10.36
C GLY A 190 21.97 0.18 -8.94
N GLY A 191 22.85 0.54 -7.99
CA GLY A 191 22.67 0.32 -6.56
C GLY A 191 22.77 -1.14 -6.13
N ARG A 192 22.31 -1.44 -4.90
CA ARG A 192 22.33 -2.79 -4.34
C ARG A 192 21.40 -3.71 -5.12
N VAL A 193 21.90 -4.83 -5.59
CA VAL A 193 21.13 -5.78 -6.43
C VAL A 193 20.82 -7.10 -5.73
N ASP A 194 21.58 -7.44 -4.70
CA ASP A 194 21.46 -8.66 -3.89
C ASP A 194 20.40 -8.58 -2.78
N HIS A 195 19.76 -7.39 -2.58
CA HIS A 195 18.75 -7.20 -1.55
C HIS A 195 17.40 -7.79 -1.95
N PHE A 196 16.74 -8.39 -0.98
CA PHE A 196 15.36 -8.87 -1.13
C PHE A 196 14.36 -7.72 -1.20
N ILE A 197 13.49 -7.79 -2.19
CA ILE A 197 12.34 -6.90 -2.33
C ILE A 197 11.09 -7.72 -2.07
N ASN A 198 10.28 -7.27 -1.09
CA ASN A 198 8.98 -7.84 -0.79
C ASN A 198 7.95 -7.14 -1.66
N TYR A 199 7.50 -7.78 -2.72
CA TYR A 199 6.57 -7.20 -3.68
C TYR A 199 5.12 -7.31 -3.22
N LEU A 200 4.27 -6.41 -3.73
CA LEU A 200 2.83 -6.45 -3.54
C LEU A 200 2.15 -5.86 -4.78
N HIS A 201 1.36 -6.65 -5.47
CA HIS A 201 0.58 -6.15 -6.60
C HIS A 201 -0.48 -5.15 -6.11
N ARG A 202 -0.77 -4.10 -6.92
CA ARG A 202 -1.77 -3.07 -6.58
C ARG A 202 -3.13 -3.65 -6.23
N ASP A 203 -3.57 -4.64 -6.99
CA ASP A 203 -4.90 -5.24 -6.83
C ASP A 203 -4.97 -6.09 -5.55
N ASP A 204 -3.84 -6.71 -5.16
CA ASP A 204 -3.71 -7.44 -3.91
C ASP A 204 -3.62 -6.49 -2.71
N ALA A 205 -2.95 -5.35 -2.85
CA ALA A 205 -2.99 -4.29 -1.84
C ALA A 205 -4.43 -3.83 -1.60
N ALA A 206 -5.20 -3.62 -2.67
CA ALA A 206 -6.61 -3.24 -2.58
C ALA A 206 -7.47 -4.31 -1.91
N SER A 207 -7.32 -5.58 -2.30
CA SER A 207 -8.07 -6.70 -1.70
C SER A 207 -7.74 -6.90 -0.22
N SER A 208 -6.49 -6.64 0.20
CA SER A 208 -6.09 -6.72 1.61
C SER A 208 -6.79 -5.66 2.48
N ILE A 209 -7.04 -4.45 1.93
CA ILE A 209 -7.80 -3.42 2.62
C ILE A 209 -9.24 -3.90 2.84
N LEU A 210 -9.87 -4.48 1.81
CA LEU A 210 -11.24 -4.99 1.94
C LEU A 210 -11.30 -6.12 2.98
N ALA A 211 -10.38 -7.07 2.93
CA ALA A 211 -10.28 -8.14 3.92
C ALA A 211 -10.13 -7.58 5.35
N ALA A 212 -9.33 -6.52 5.54
CA ALA A 212 -9.12 -5.90 6.83
C ALA A 212 -10.35 -5.14 7.37
N ILE A 213 -11.21 -4.62 6.49
CA ILE A 213 -12.48 -3.99 6.88
C ILE A 213 -13.49 -5.06 7.31
N VAL A 214 -13.71 -6.08 6.49
CA VAL A 214 -14.79 -7.06 6.72
C VAL A 214 -14.38 -8.15 7.68
N GLY A 215 -13.12 -8.59 7.68
CA GLY A 215 -12.59 -9.71 8.45
C GLY A 215 -11.87 -9.35 9.76
N GLY A 216 -11.33 -10.39 10.39
CA GLY A 216 -10.41 -10.33 11.52
C GLY A 216 -11.04 -9.98 12.87
N PRO A 217 -10.21 -10.05 13.94
CA PRO A 217 -10.65 -9.81 15.31
C PRO A 217 -11.05 -8.34 15.53
N VAL A 218 -11.82 -8.08 16.58
CA VAL A 218 -12.04 -6.70 17.09
C VAL A 218 -10.76 -6.19 17.74
N GLY A 219 -10.53 -4.87 17.71
CA GLY A 219 -9.37 -4.21 18.31
C GLY A 219 -8.33 -3.75 17.29
N ALA A 220 -7.15 -3.41 17.79
CA ALA A 220 -6.04 -2.88 17.01
C ALA A 220 -5.11 -4.01 16.52
N SER A 221 -4.70 -3.96 15.26
CA SER A 221 -3.77 -4.95 14.69
C SER A 221 -2.89 -4.36 13.61
N VAL A 222 -1.68 -4.91 13.49
CA VAL A 222 -0.72 -4.62 12.42
C VAL A 222 -0.56 -5.85 11.55
N TYR A 223 -0.45 -5.67 10.25
CA TYR A 223 -0.22 -6.76 9.29
C TYR A 223 0.83 -6.38 8.26
N ASN A 224 1.78 -7.27 8.01
CA ASN A 224 2.61 -7.23 6.82
C ASN A 224 1.81 -7.70 5.62
N VAL A 225 1.86 -6.95 4.54
CA VAL A 225 1.11 -7.26 3.31
C VAL A 225 2.08 -7.27 2.13
N CYS A 226 2.43 -8.47 1.70
CA CYS A 226 3.31 -8.76 0.56
C CYS A 226 2.81 -10.03 -0.13
N ASP A 227 3.37 -10.37 -1.28
CA ASP A 227 3.07 -11.64 -1.97
C ASP A 227 3.60 -12.88 -1.20
N GLY A 228 4.54 -12.68 -0.27
CA GLY A 228 5.16 -13.75 0.52
C GLY A 228 6.36 -14.43 -0.16
N ASN A 229 6.70 -14.05 -1.39
CA ASN A 229 7.79 -14.59 -2.18
C ASN A 229 8.81 -13.49 -2.56
N PRO A 230 9.65 -13.05 -1.61
CA PRO A 230 10.62 -11.98 -1.87
C PRO A 230 11.66 -12.43 -2.90
N VAL A 231 12.00 -11.54 -3.82
CA VAL A 231 13.02 -11.79 -4.84
C VAL A 231 14.11 -10.74 -4.78
N THR A 232 15.34 -11.10 -5.20
CA THR A 232 16.40 -10.11 -5.33
C THR A 232 16.17 -9.25 -6.57
N LYS A 233 16.67 -8.00 -6.53
CA LYS A 233 16.62 -7.11 -7.69
C LYS A 233 17.33 -7.72 -8.90
N GLU A 234 18.45 -8.41 -8.65
CA GLU A 234 19.19 -9.14 -9.67
C GLU A 234 18.35 -10.22 -10.36
N ALA A 235 17.73 -11.11 -9.58
CA ALA A 235 16.92 -12.20 -10.12
C ALA A 235 15.76 -11.66 -10.97
N LEU A 236 15.09 -10.59 -10.50
CA LEU A 236 14.01 -9.96 -11.24
C LEU A 236 14.52 -9.32 -12.55
N ALA A 237 15.64 -8.60 -12.52
CA ALA A 237 16.19 -7.95 -13.72
C ALA A 237 16.58 -8.98 -14.80
N LYS A 238 17.24 -10.06 -14.42
CA LYS A 238 17.59 -11.16 -15.33
C LYS A 238 16.33 -11.80 -15.93
N TRP A 239 15.32 -12.08 -15.11
CA TRP A 239 14.06 -12.66 -15.60
C TRP A 239 13.36 -11.74 -16.62
N ILE A 240 13.34 -10.42 -16.37
CA ILE A 240 12.76 -9.44 -17.31
C ILE A 240 13.54 -9.42 -18.63
N ALA A 241 14.88 -9.39 -18.56
CA ALA A 241 15.72 -9.39 -19.77
C ALA A 241 15.45 -10.60 -20.67
N VAL A 242 15.37 -11.79 -20.08
CA VAL A 242 15.00 -13.02 -20.81
C VAL A 242 13.64 -12.88 -21.48
N ARG A 243 12.62 -12.34 -20.79
CA ARG A 243 11.27 -12.13 -21.36
C ARG A 243 11.24 -11.11 -22.49
N LEU A 244 12.12 -10.14 -22.47
CA LEU A 244 12.27 -9.13 -23.52
C LEU A 244 13.17 -9.58 -24.68
N GLY A 245 13.80 -10.76 -24.58
CA GLY A 245 14.79 -11.22 -25.58
C GLY A 245 16.06 -10.36 -25.59
N GLN A 246 16.43 -9.79 -24.43
CA GLN A 246 17.58 -8.89 -24.29
C GLN A 246 18.77 -9.61 -23.63
N PRO A 247 20.00 -9.09 -23.80
CA PRO A 247 21.16 -9.56 -23.06
C PRO A 247 20.98 -9.41 -21.55
N ASP A 248 21.76 -10.18 -20.80
CA ASP A 248 21.80 -10.06 -19.34
C ASP A 248 22.09 -8.62 -18.90
N PRO A 249 21.42 -8.09 -17.88
CA PRO A 249 21.68 -6.76 -17.35
C PRO A 249 23.09 -6.65 -16.79
N VAL A 250 23.67 -5.45 -16.95
CA VAL A 250 24.93 -5.08 -16.31
C VAL A 250 24.62 -4.50 -14.93
N PHE A 251 25.26 -5.03 -13.89
CA PHE A 251 25.05 -4.56 -12.54
C PHE A 251 26.21 -3.63 -12.14
N ASP A 252 25.88 -2.35 -11.93
CA ASP A 252 26.85 -1.32 -11.49
C ASP A 252 26.36 -0.67 -10.19
N PRO A 253 26.99 -0.97 -9.04
CA PRO A 253 26.61 -0.35 -7.76
C PRO A 253 26.74 1.17 -7.73
N ALA A 254 27.60 1.76 -8.60
CA ALA A 254 27.80 3.19 -8.68
C ALA A 254 26.74 3.90 -9.54
N ALA A 255 26.03 3.17 -10.40
CA ALA A 255 24.97 3.72 -11.20
C ALA A 255 23.73 4.11 -10.33
N PRO A 256 22.90 5.04 -10.77
CA PRO A 256 21.70 5.45 -10.02
C PRO A 256 20.78 4.26 -9.72
N ALA A 257 20.45 4.07 -8.45
CA ALA A 257 19.63 2.94 -7.98
C ALA A 257 18.13 3.03 -8.35
N GLY A 258 17.78 3.96 -9.22
CA GLY A 258 16.41 4.22 -9.69
C GLY A 258 15.80 5.50 -9.11
N PRO A 259 14.69 5.98 -9.67
CA PRO A 259 14.17 7.34 -9.45
C PRO A 259 13.73 7.63 -7.99
N ARG A 260 13.42 6.62 -7.21
CA ARG A 260 13.03 6.81 -5.80
C ARG A 260 14.22 6.97 -4.86
N VAL A 261 15.33 6.29 -5.16
CA VAL A 261 16.58 6.40 -4.38
C VAL A 261 17.27 7.72 -4.69
N ALA A 262 17.28 8.13 -5.96
CA ALA A 262 17.85 9.41 -6.41
C ALA A 262 17.16 10.64 -5.77
N LYS A 263 15.88 10.54 -5.41
CA LYS A 263 15.09 11.67 -4.86
C LYS A 263 15.17 11.86 -3.35
N GLY A 264 15.88 11.05 -2.60
CA GLY A 264 15.80 11.22 -1.16
C GLY A 264 16.71 10.38 -0.27
N GLY A 265 17.83 9.87 -0.76
CA GLY A 265 18.80 9.14 0.07
C GLY A 265 18.19 7.90 0.76
N ARG A 266 17.15 7.30 0.18
CA ARG A 266 16.56 6.07 0.71
C ARG A 266 17.57 4.94 0.58
N THR A 267 17.89 4.32 1.70
CA THR A 267 18.58 3.03 1.69
C THR A 267 17.74 2.00 0.94
N GLN A 268 18.39 1.02 0.32
CA GLN A 268 17.74 -0.15 -0.24
C GLN A 268 17.76 -1.26 0.83
N PRO A 269 16.74 -1.33 1.69
CA PRO A 269 16.75 -2.25 2.82
C PRO A 269 16.71 -3.69 2.34
N ASN A 270 17.41 -4.58 3.07
CA ASN A 270 17.47 -6.01 2.79
C ASN A 270 16.78 -6.79 3.91
N ARG A 271 15.57 -7.27 3.65
CA ARG A 271 14.77 -8.05 4.61
C ARG A 271 13.72 -8.89 3.92
N ILE A 272 13.24 -9.90 4.62
CA ILE A 272 12.13 -10.77 4.19
C ILE A 272 10.96 -10.55 5.13
N ALA A 273 9.89 -9.90 4.67
CA ALA A 273 8.67 -9.67 5.46
C ALA A 273 7.79 -10.92 5.46
N LEU A 274 7.51 -11.45 6.65
CA LEU A 274 6.61 -12.57 6.84
C LEU A 274 5.16 -12.09 6.80
N THR A 275 4.29 -12.83 6.10
CA THR A 275 2.86 -12.49 5.88
C THR A 275 1.91 -13.50 6.53
N GLY A 276 2.42 -14.36 7.40
CA GLY A 276 1.62 -15.42 8.04
C GLY A 276 0.45 -14.89 8.86
N ARG A 277 0.59 -13.75 9.51
CA ARG A 277 -0.43 -13.16 10.36
C ARG A 277 -1.68 -12.74 9.59
N ILE A 278 -1.52 -12.01 8.48
CA ILE A 278 -2.68 -11.59 7.67
C ILE A 278 -3.42 -12.79 7.08
N ALA A 279 -2.68 -13.82 6.65
CA ALA A 279 -3.29 -15.05 6.15
C ALA A 279 -4.09 -15.78 7.23
N ALA A 280 -3.58 -15.86 8.46
CA ALA A 280 -4.23 -16.55 9.57
C ALA A 280 -5.46 -15.79 10.11
N GLU A 281 -5.35 -14.48 10.31
CA GLU A 281 -6.38 -13.67 10.98
C GLU A 281 -7.45 -13.13 10.01
N LEU A 282 -7.08 -12.84 8.75
CA LEU A 282 -8.01 -12.26 7.74
C LEU A 282 -8.39 -13.27 6.64
N ALA A 283 -7.82 -14.48 6.63
CA ALA A 283 -7.94 -15.45 5.54
C ALA A 283 -7.57 -14.85 4.17
N TRP A 284 -6.75 -13.80 4.17
CA TRP A 284 -6.32 -13.13 2.96
C TRP A 284 -5.14 -13.84 2.31
N LYS A 285 -5.20 -13.97 0.98
CA LYS A 285 -4.11 -14.46 0.14
C LYS A 285 -3.98 -13.57 -1.09
N PRO A 286 -2.77 -13.29 -1.57
CA PRO A 286 -2.58 -12.54 -2.81
C PRO A 286 -3.11 -13.36 -4.00
N ARG A 287 -3.68 -12.68 -4.99
CA ARG A 287 -4.04 -13.24 -6.29
C ARG A 287 -2.79 -13.51 -7.13
N PHE A 288 -1.81 -12.63 -7.03
CA PHE A 288 -0.51 -12.78 -7.68
C PHE A 288 0.49 -13.34 -6.66
N PRO A 289 0.80 -14.66 -6.74
CA PRO A 289 1.61 -15.34 -5.73
C PRO A 289 3.05 -14.84 -5.67
N ASP A 290 3.53 -14.20 -6.72
CA ASP A 290 4.86 -13.59 -6.81
C ASP A 290 4.88 -12.48 -7.88
N VAL A 291 5.97 -11.71 -7.90
CA VAL A 291 6.15 -10.62 -8.85
C VAL A 291 6.25 -11.11 -10.30
N PHE A 292 6.73 -12.32 -10.53
CA PHE A 292 6.87 -12.90 -11.87
C PHE A 292 5.50 -13.17 -12.49
N ALA A 293 4.57 -13.76 -11.70
CA ALA A 293 3.20 -13.97 -12.12
C ALA A 293 2.50 -12.64 -12.44
N GLY A 294 2.66 -11.63 -11.57
CA GLY A 294 2.02 -10.33 -11.74
C GLY A 294 2.58 -9.49 -12.89
N LEU A 295 3.85 -9.69 -13.28
CA LEU A 295 4.45 -9.02 -14.43
C LEU A 295 4.25 -9.78 -15.74
N SER A 296 3.89 -11.06 -15.70
CA SER A 296 3.75 -11.90 -16.93
C SER A 296 2.72 -11.33 -17.90
N GLU A 297 1.73 -10.58 -17.42
CA GLU A 297 0.71 -9.93 -18.27
C GLU A 297 1.29 -8.77 -19.13
N LEU A 298 2.55 -8.36 -18.89
CA LEU A 298 3.20 -7.27 -19.61
C LEU A 298 4.02 -7.75 -20.84
N PHE A 299 4.20 -9.05 -21.00
CA PHE A 299 4.98 -9.70 -22.04
C PHE A 299 4.08 -10.59 -22.91
#